data_21fa2beb0fdb8239e52c3a610c6f093c
#
_entry.id   21fa2beb0fdb8239e52c3a610c6f093c
#
_cell.length_a   1.000
_cell.length_b   1.000
_cell.length_c   1.000
_cell.angle_alpha   90.00
_cell.angle_beta   90.00
_cell.angle_gamma   90.00
#
_symmetry.space_group_name_H-M   'P 1'
#
loop_
_entity.id
_entity.type
_entity.pdbx_description
1 polymer ?
#
loop_
_entity_poly.entity_id
_entity_poly.type
_entity_poly.pdbx_seq_one_letter_code
_entity_poly.pdbx_strand_id
1 'polypeptide(L)'
;MCSCHDGFCLWPTATTDHCVTSSSSENAKKTNVPKDFADAARQLGMKYGFYISPWDMSSKYWGESDGKGGYTDNYAKKVFLPQCVELAKYGNEQFEMWFDGATGGDHAGGYGSKTSTSKRTIDDAQTYYDIPNLRDSIHNLLPDVVMWGVGGEARWIGNEEGHAGETNWAMGDAESGDENGWKWHPGESDAKATTGGWFWKSYEQVLSAERLFQMYLETVGRNATLILNLPPDRSGELPQATVNRMAELGKLLTDRLGTDLALKANIKVSETRDAGANRNYEATNMIDSEKDTYWAPNDGTTSATITLTWDEAQTVRYVSLMEYIRLGQRVKSFTVETSEDGVNFTQRASNVKTTTIGYKRIIPLNGMTASSYGTGYKAKAVRITINDSKACPLIHTLSVY
;
A
#
# COMPACT_ATOMS: atom_id res chain seq x y z
N MET A 1 -2.13 1.08 -15.76
CA MET A 1 -2.94 -0.04 -16.30
C MET A 1 -2.48 -0.33 -17.71
N CYS A 2 -2.14 -1.58 -18.01
CA CYS A 2 -1.62 -1.98 -19.32
C CYS A 2 -2.65 -2.75 -20.14
N SER A 3 -3.43 -3.63 -19.50
CA SER A 3 -4.58 -4.33 -20.06
C SER A 3 -5.60 -4.54 -18.96
N CYS A 4 -6.87 -4.20 -19.22
CA CYS A 4 -7.99 -4.41 -18.30
C CYS A 4 -8.78 -5.66 -18.71
N HIS A 5 -9.97 -5.89 -18.11
CA HIS A 5 -10.81 -7.05 -18.34
C HIS A 5 -11.31 -7.22 -19.79
N ASP A 6 -11.26 -6.16 -20.59
CA ASP A 6 -11.55 -6.22 -22.04
C ASP A 6 -10.39 -6.79 -22.87
N GLY A 7 -9.22 -7.01 -22.25
CA GLY A 7 -8.04 -7.61 -22.86
C GLY A 7 -7.31 -6.73 -23.87
N PHE A 8 -7.70 -5.45 -24.06
CA PHE A 8 -7.00 -4.58 -24.98
C PHE A 8 -5.62 -4.18 -24.43
N CYS A 9 -4.57 -4.57 -25.14
CA CYS A 9 -3.20 -4.29 -24.71
C CYS A 9 -2.70 -2.94 -25.21
N LEU A 10 -2.26 -2.07 -24.30
CA LEU A 10 -1.71 -0.75 -24.59
C LEU A 10 -0.24 -0.79 -25.07
N TRP A 11 0.25 -1.97 -25.47
CA TRP A 11 1.59 -2.20 -26.01
C TRP A 11 1.55 -3.21 -27.17
N PRO A 12 2.60 -3.27 -28.02
CA PRO A 12 2.75 -4.28 -29.05
C PRO A 12 3.03 -5.65 -28.40
N THR A 13 2.00 -6.43 -28.17
CA THR A 13 2.12 -7.79 -27.66
C THR A 13 2.17 -8.81 -28.80
N ALA A 14 2.86 -9.92 -28.56
CA ALA A 14 2.88 -11.05 -29.48
C ALA A 14 1.71 -12.04 -29.25
N THR A 15 0.91 -11.85 -28.19
CA THR A 15 -0.08 -12.82 -27.72
C THR A 15 -1.46 -12.69 -28.34
N THR A 16 -1.80 -11.50 -28.83
CA THR A 16 -3.12 -11.17 -29.39
C THR A 16 -3.05 -10.02 -30.37
N ASP A 17 -3.96 -10.00 -31.34
CA ASP A 17 -4.19 -8.86 -32.21
C ASP A 17 -5.04 -7.76 -31.54
N HIS A 18 -5.60 -8.00 -30.36
CA HIS A 18 -6.37 -7.04 -29.59
C HIS A 18 -5.46 -6.07 -28.82
N CYS A 19 -4.73 -5.26 -29.58
CA CYS A 19 -3.71 -4.35 -29.02
C CYS A 19 -3.52 -3.09 -29.89
N VAL A 20 -2.70 -2.18 -29.43
CA VAL A 20 -2.42 -0.89 -30.11
C VAL A 20 -1.99 -1.03 -31.57
N THR A 21 -1.23 -2.06 -31.94
CA THR A 21 -0.75 -2.28 -33.32
C THR A 21 -1.85 -2.60 -34.30
N SER A 22 -2.97 -3.11 -33.85
CA SER A 22 -4.16 -3.43 -34.66
C SER A 22 -5.21 -2.31 -34.65
N SER A 23 -4.92 -1.19 -33.99
CA SER A 23 -5.80 -0.02 -33.97
C SER A 23 -6.04 0.54 -35.39
N SER A 24 -7.21 1.11 -35.62
CA SER A 24 -7.48 1.91 -36.84
C SER A 24 -6.75 3.26 -36.86
N SER A 25 -6.24 3.72 -35.72
CA SER A 25 -5.48 4.96 -35.61
C SER A 25 -4.00 4.71 -35.87
N GLU A 26 -3.46 5.43 -36.88
CA GLU A 26 -2.02 5.35 -37.20
C GLU A 26 -1.11 5.84 -36.08
N ASN A 27 -1.61 6.74 -35.22
CA ASN A 27 -0.87 7.17 -34.03
C ASN A 27 -0.84 6.06 -32.98
N ALA A 28 -1.98 5.40 -32.70
CA ALA A 28 -2.05 4.30 -31.75
C ALA A 28 -1.14 3.13 -32.14
N LYS A 29 -1.01 2.82 -33.44
CA LYS A 29 -0.09 1.76 -33.92
C LYS A 29 1.37 1.99 -33.58
N LYS A 30 1.76 3.23 -33.32
CA LYS A 30 3.14 3.62 -33.00
C LYS A 30 3.36 3.79 -31.50
N THR A 31 2.33 3.60 -30.68
CA THR A 31 2.42 3.80 -29.23
C THR A 31 2.80 2.52 -28.52
N ASN A 32 3.50 2.69 -27.40
CA ASN A 32 3.77 1.66 -26.42
C ASN A 32 3.65 2.32 -25.02
N VAL A 33 2.40 2.44 -24.56
CA VAL A 33 2.12 3.22 -23.35
C VAL A 33 2.90 2.74 -22.13
N PRO A 34 3.01 1.43 -21.82
CA PRO A 34 3.83 0.98 -20.70
C PRO A 34 5.30 1.38 -20.82
N LYS A 35 5.89 1.27 -22.03
CA LYS A 35 7.27 1.67 -22.25
C LYS A 35 7.45 3.19 -22.09
N ASP A 36 6.59 3.96 -22.69
CA ASP A 36 6.68 5.43 -22.66
C ASP A 36 6.49 5.95 -21.22
N PHE A 37 5.58 5.32 -20.46
CA PHE A 37 5.39 5.59 -19.03
C PHE A 37 6.62 5.22 -18.20
N ALA A 38 7.22 4.06 -18.43
CA ALA A 38 8.45 3.64 -17.75
C ALA A 38 9.61 4.61 -18.03
N ASP A 39 9.76 5.04 -19.29
CA ASP A 39 10.79 6.00 -19.68
C ASP A 39 10.59 7.37 -19.01
N ALA A 40 9.36 7.86 -18.93
CA ALA A 40 9.02 9.10 -18.25
C ALA A 40 9.26 9.00 -16.73
N ALA A 41 8.85 7.90 -16.10
CA ALA A 41 9.07 7.68 -14.67
C ALA A 41 10.57 7.66 -14.32
N ARG A 42 11.39 6.97 -15.12
CA ARG A 42 12.86 6.96 -14.95
C ARG A 42 13.47 8.35 -15.07
N GLN A 43 13.04 9.16 -16.05
CA GLN A 43 13.52 10.53 -16.23
C GLN A 43 13.22 11.40 -15.00
N LEU A 44 12.12 11.12 -14.28
CA LEU A 44 11.72 11.82 -13.07
C LEU A 44 12.26 11.18 -11.79
N GLY A 45 13.06 10.11 -11.88
CA GLY A 45 13.55 9.37 -10.71
C GLY A 45 12.44 8.69 -9.90
N MET A 46 11.29 8.42 -10.53
CA MET A 46 10.15 7.75 -9.90
C MET A 46 10.21 6.24 -10.13
N LYS A 47 9.85 5.49 -9.11
CA LYS A 47 9.55 4.06 -9.26
C LYS A 47 8.21 3.92 -9.99
N TYR A 48 8.03 2.80 -10.69
CA TYR A 48 6.79 2.51 -11.40
C TYR A 48 6.45 1.02 -11.32
N GLY A 49 5.23 0.67 -11.68
CA GLY A 49 4.73 -0.68 -11.76
C GLY A 49 3.66 -0.80 -12.83
N PHE A 50 3.26 -2.02 -13.13
CA PHE A 50 2.28 -2.30 -14.15
C PHE A 50 1.11 -3.12 -13.62
N TYR A 51 -0.09 -2.67 -13.98
CA TYR A 51 -1.34 -3.40 -13.80
C TYR A 51 -1.63 -4.24 -15.02
N ILE A 52 -2.00 -5.49 -14.81
CA ILE A 52 -2.57 -6.37 -15.83
C ILE A 52 -3.72 -7.17 -15.23
N SER A 53 -4.84 -7.25 -15.94
CA SER A 53 -5.94 -8.13 -15.55
C SER A 53 -5.60 -9.58 -15.84
N PRO A 54 -5.76 -10.49 -14.87
CA PRO A 54 -5.69 -11.93 -15.11
C PRO A 54 -6.94 -12.48 -15.81
N TRP A 55 -7.91 -11.64 -16.12
CA TRP A 55 -9.13 -11.93 -16.83
C TRP A 55 -9.21 -11.14 -18.14
N ASP A 56 -9.48 -11.82 -19.24
CA ASP A 56 -9.61 -11.23 -20.58
C ASP A 56 -10.85 -11.77 -21.29
N MET A 57 -11.89 -10.93 -21.35
CA MET A 57 -13.16 -11.27 -21.99
C MET A 57 -13.08 -11.34 -23.51
N SER A 58 -12.05 -10.75 -24.12
CA SER A 58 -11.84 -10.78 -25.59
C SER A 58 -11.10 -12.02 -26.04
N SER A 59 -10.38 -12.69 -25.13
CA SER A 59 -9.55 -13.82 -25.50
C SER A 59 -10.38 -15.04 -25.91
N LYS A 60 -10.08 -15.59 -27.08
CA LYS A 60 -10.63 -16.86 -27.55
C LYS A 60 -10.29 -18.05 -26.62
N TYR A 61 -9.23 -17.91 -25.82
CA TYR A 61 -8.79 -18.96 -24.91
C TYR A 61 -9.47 -18.91 -23.55
N TRP A 62 -10.09 -17.76 -23.16
CA TRP A 62 -10.68 -17.62 -21.84
C TRP A 62 -11.77 -18.64 -21.54
N GLY A 63 -12.70 -18.84 -22.44
CA GLY A 63 -13.78 -19.81 -22.32
C GLY A 63 -13.57 -21.10 -23.14
N GLU A 64 -12.34 -21.42 -23.54
CA GLU A 64 -12.04 -22.57 -24.39
C GLU A 64 -12.30 -23.88 -23.66
N SER A 65 -13.19 -24.72 -24.23
CA SER A 65 -13.52 -26.03 -23.67
C SER A 65 -12.37 -27.02 -23.78
N ASP A 66 -12.19 -27.82 -22.74
CA ASP A 66 -11.26 -28.95 -22.74
C ASP A 66 -11.84 -30.22 -23.40
N GLY A 67 -13.10 -30.16 -23.86
CA GLY A 67 -13.83 -31.29 -24.45
C GLY A 67 -14.31 -32.35 -23.42
N LYS A 68 -14.09 -32.09 -22.13
CA LYS A 68 -14.44 -33.02 -21.03
C LYS A 68 -15.41 -32.40 -20.02
N GLY A 69 -16.00 -31.26 -20.36
CA GLY A 69 -16.91 -30.51 -19.50
C GLY A 69 -16.27 -29.42 -18.68
N GLY A 70 -14.96 -29.19 -18.84
CA GLY A 70 -14.19 -28.12 -18.22
C GLY A 70 -13.58 -27.15 -19.23
N TYR A 71 -12.62 -26.38 -18.78
CA TYR A 71 -11.90 -25.37 -19.58
C TYR A 71 -10.41 -25.68 -19.65
N THR A 72 -9.77 -25.28 -20.76
CA THR A 72 -8.31 -25.36 -20.89
C THR A 72 -7.64 -24.27 -20.04
N ASP A 73 -6.34 -24.45 -19.80
CA ASP A 73 -5.43 -23.43 -19.22
C ASP A 73 -4.68 -22.63 -20.30
N ASN A 74 -5.15 -22.73 -21.54
CA ASN A 74 -4.51 -22.07 -22.67
C ASN A 74 -4.44 -20.55 -22.55
N TYR A 75 -5.42 -19.91 -21.89
CA TYR A 75 -5.36 -18.47 -21.64
C TYR A 75 -4.15 -18.12 -20.76
N ALA A 76 -4.00 -18.78 -19.61
CA ALA A 76 -2.87 -18.55 -18.73
C ALA A 76 -1.54 -18.75 -19.47
N LYS A 77 -1.38 -19.86 -20.17
CA LYS A 77 -0.11 -20.25 -20.82
C LYS A 77 0.23 -19.47 -22.09
N LYS A 78 -0.76 -19.11 -22.90
CA LYS A 78 -0.53 -18.50 -24.22
C LYS A 78 -0.71 -16.98 -24.23
N VAL A 79 -1.39 -16.43 -23.24
CA VAL A 79 -1.72 -14.99 -23.16
C VAL A 79 -1.17 -14.37 -21.89
N PHE A 80 -1.70 -14.73 -20.73
CA PHE A 80 -1.40 -14.02 -19.49
C PHE A 80 0.07 -14.09 -19.07
N LEU A 81 0.65 -15.30 -18.95
CA LEU A 81 2.05 -15.46 -18.57
C LEU A 81 3.02 -14.77 -19.53
N PRO A 82 2.90 -14.93 -20.89
CA PRO A 82 3.75 -14.19 -21.81
C PRO A 82 3.60 -12.67 -21.70
N GLN A 83 2.39 -12.14 -21.51
CA GLN A 83 2.15 -10.70 -21.34
C GLN A 83 2.83 -10.16 -20.08
N CYS A 84 2.77 -10.87 -18.96
CA CYS A 84 3.48 -10.50 -17.74
C CYS A 84 5.00 -10.41 -17.97
N VAL A 85 5.57 -11.39 -18.68
CA VAL A 85 7.00 -11.39 -19.03
C VAL A 85 7.36 -10.27 -20.01
N GLU A 86 6.49 -9.94 -20.96
CA GLU A 86 6.67 -8.79 -21.87
C GLU A 86 6.77 -7.48 -21.07
N LEU A 87 5.84 -7.25 -20.13
CA LEU A 87 5.83 -6.06 -19.29
C LEU A 87 7.03 -5.98 -18.34
N ALA A 88 7.46 -7.11 -17.78
CA ALA A 88 8.63 -7.16 -16.91
C ALA A 88 9.93 -6.70 -17.60
N LYS A 89 9.99 -6.71 -18.93
CA LYS A 89 11.17 -6.29 -19.71
C LYS A 89 11.26 -4.78 -19.93
N TYR A 90 10.28 -3.98 -19.47
CA TYR A 90 10.32 -2.53 -19.68
C TYR A 90 11.17 -1.75 -18.66
N GLY A 91 12.00 -2.40 -17.88
CA GLY A 91 13.02 -1.79 -17.02
C GLY A 91 13.11 -2.41 -15.64
N ASN A 92 14.26 -2.25 -15.02
CA ASN A 92 14.60 -2.87 -13.74
C ASN A 92 14.12 -2.07 -12.52
N GLU A 93 13.56 -0.88 -12.72
CA GLU A 93 13.06 -0.01 -11.66
C GLU A 93 11.59 -0.26 -11.30
N GLN A 94 10.99 -1.30 -11.90
CA GLN A 94 9.66 -1.74 -11.53
C GLN A 94 9.69 -2.23 -10.09
N PHE A 95 8.81 -1.65 -9.24
CA PHE A 95 8.70 -2.07 -7.85
C PHE A 95 7.49 -2.96 -7.60
N GLU A 96 6.52 -2.99 -8.54
CA GLU A 96 5.29 -3.75 -8.39
C GLU A 96 4.72 -4.21 -9.73
N MET A 97 4.21 -5.44 -9.75
CA MET A 97 3.27 -5.93 -10.76
C MET A 97 1.92 -6.19 -10.10
N TRP A 98 0.90 -5.50 -10.58
CA TRP A 98 -0.41 -5.49 -9.98
C TRP A 98 -1.39 -6.35 -10.79
N PHE A 99 -1.82 -7.45 -10.21
CA PHE A 99 -2.77 -8.38 -10.82
C PHE A 99 -4.15 -8.21 -10.18
N ASP A 100 -5.12 -7.77 -10.97
CA ASP A 100 -6.49 -7.60 -10.49
C ASP A 100 -7.04 -8.91 -9.89
N GLY A 101 -7.81 -8.80 -8.81
CA GLY A 101 -8.44 -9.95 -8.18
C GLY A 101 -9.63 -10.52 -8.97
N ALA A 102 -10.09 -9.80 -10.00
CA ALA A 102 -11.20 -10.25 -10.83
C ALA A 102 -10.77 -11.45 -11.69
N THR A 103 -11.41 -12.59 -11.46
CA THR A 103 -11.17 -13.84 -12.18
C THR A 103 -12.35 -14.26 -13.08
N GLY A 104 -13.24 -13.33 -13.40
CA GLY A 104 -14.32 -13.51 -14.37
C GLY A 104 -15.54 -14.29 -13.88
N GLY A 105 -15.62 -14.65 -12.60
CA GLY A 105 -16.70 -15.49 -12.06
C GLY A 105 -18.10 -14.94 -12.28
N ASP A 106 -18.33 -13.68 -11.91
CA ASP A 106 -19.67 -13.09 -11.88
C ASP A 106 -20.01 -12.23 -13.10
N HIS A 107 -19.04 -11.91 -13.95
CA HIS A 107 -19.16 -10.89 -14.99
C HIS A 107 -18.91 -11.43 -16.41
N ALA A 108 -19.39 -12.61 -16.72
CA ALA A 108 -19.23 -13.18 -18.05
C ALA A 108 -19.90 -12.32 -19.13
N GLY A 109 -19.11 -11.94 -20.14
CA GLY A 109 -19.63 -11.42 -21.41
C GLY A 109 -20.12 -9.98 -21.41
N GLY A 110 -19.68 -9.11 -20.46
CA GLY A 110 -20.23 -7.77 -20.29
C GLY A 110 -19.74 -6.69 -21.27
N TYR A 111 -18.60 -6.84 -21.93
CA TYR A 111 -17.97 -5.74 -22.68
C TYR A 111 -17.97 -5.90 -24.21
N GLY A 112 -18.91 -6.66 -24.72
CA GLY A 112 -19.08 -6.80 -26.17
C GLY A 112 -18.11 -7.79 -26.83
N SER A 113 -17.44 -8.62 -26.06
CA SER A 113 -16.69 -9.75 -26.60
C SER A 113 -17.59 -10.69 -27.38
N LYS A 114 -17.24 -10.93 -28.63
CA LYS A 114 -17.94 -11.91 -29.48
C LYS A 114 -17.49 -13.35 -29.22
N THR A 115 -16.45 -13.55 -28.44
CA THR A 115 -15.72 -14.81 -28.35
C THR A 115 -15.75 -15.48 -26.98
N SER A 116 -15.94 -14.72 -25.90
CA SER A 116 -16.01 -15.29 -24.54
C SER A 116 -17.31 -14.90 -23.86
N THR A 117 -18.34 -15.74 -24.04
CA THR A 117 -19.63 -15.62 -23.35
C THR A 117 -19.72 -16.55 -22.14
N SER A 118 -18.71 -17.37 -21.90
CA SER A 118 -18.75 -18.37 -20.84
C SER A 118 -18.53 -17.77 -19.47
N LYS A 119 -19.47 -17.99 -18.59
CA LYS A 119 -19.28 -17.79 -17.15
C LYS A 119 -18.28 -18.84 -16.68
N ARG A 120 -17.12 -18.38 -16.27
CA ARG A 120 -16.06 -19.23 -15.78
C ARG A 120 -15.55 -18.71 -14.46
N THR A 121 -15.50 -19.57 -13.46
CA THR A 121 -14.83 -19.34 -12.20
C THR A 121 -13.46 -20.01 -12.21
N ILE A 122 -12.45 -19.34 -11.70
CA ILE A 122 -11.13 -19.94 -11.44
C ILE A 122 -11.11 -20.28 -9.95
N ASP A 123 -11.31 -21.56 -9.62
CA ASP A 123 -11.37 -22.03 -8.23
C ASP A 123 -10.00 -22.03 -7.56
N ASP A 124 -8.94 -22.29 -8.32
CA ASP A 124 -7.54 -22.27 -7.86
C ASP A 124 -6.68 -21.44 -8.83
N ALA A 125 -6.58 -20.16 -8.53
CA ALA A 125 -5.77 -19.23 -9.31
C ALA A 125 -4.27 -19.57 -9.27
N GLN A 126 -3.76 -20.13 -8.17
CA GLN A 126 -2.35 -20.48 -8.04
C GLN A 126 -1.95 -21.55 -9.05
N THR A 127 -2.76 -22.59 -9.20
CA THR A 127 -2.52 -23.65 -10.18
C THR A 127 -2.86 -23.22 -11.59
N TYR A 128 -3.98 -22.52 -11.79
CA TYR A 128 -4.44 -22.14 -13.12
C TYR A 128 -3.46 -21.20 -13.85
N TYR A 129 -2.97 -20.17 -13.14
CA TYR A 129 -2.01 -19.21 -13.68
C TYR A 129 -0.56 -19.65 -13.52
N ASP A 130 -0.33 -20.85 -12.94
CA ASP A 130 1.03 -21.36 -12.64
C ASP A 130 1.88 -20.28 -11.91
N ILE A 131 1.29 -19.73 -10.84
CA ILE A 131 1.87 -18.60 -10.10
C ILE A 131 3.29 -18.86 -9.63
N PRO A 132 3.68 -20.07 -9.16
CA PRO A 132 5.08 -20.34 -8.83
C PRO A 132 6.03 -20.07 -10.00
N ASN A 133 5.73 -20.58 -11.19
CA ASN A 133 6.55 -20.37 -12.40
C ASN A 133 6.51 -18.91 -12.88
N LEU A 134 5.35 -18.25 -12.79
CA LEU A 134 5.23 -16.82 -13.07
C LEU A 134 6.14 -16.01 -12.13
N ARG A 135 6.08 -16.30 -10.83
CA ARG A 135 6.91 -15.62 -9.81
C ARG A 135 8.39 -15.79 -10.10
N ASP A 136 8.84 -17.03 -10.37
CA ASP A 136 10.22 -17.31 -10.70
C ASP A 136 10.65 -16.57 -11.98
N SER A 137 9.81 -16.58 -13.01
CA SER A 137 10.07 -15.89 -14.29
C SER A 137 10.19 -14.37 -14.11
N ILE A 138 9.32 -13.76 -13.30
CA ILE A 138 9.32 -12.32 -13.03
C ILE A 138 10.50 -11.94 -12.14
N HIS A 139 10.75 -12.65 -11.03
CA HIS A 139 11.87 -12.35 -10.13
C HIS A 139 13.25 -12.60 -10.76
N ASN A 140 13.36 -13.49 -11.74
CA ASN A 140 14.59 -13.61 -12.53
C ASN A 140 14.89 -12.35 -13.37
N LEU A 141 13.87 -11.59 -13.76
CA LEU A 141 14.01 -10.32 -14.47
C LEU A 141 14.06 -9.12 -13.52
N LEU A 142 13.26 -9.17 -12.47
CA LEU A 142 12.99 -8.09 -11.51
C LEU A 142 13.08 -8.64 -10.08
N PRO A 143 14.28 -8.80 -9.50
CA PRO A 143 14.45 -9.48 -8.21
C PRO A 143 13.69 -8.84 -7.03
N ASP A 144 13.50 -7.53 -7.08
CA ASP A 144 12.91 -6.74 -5.99
C ASP A 144 11.45 -6.34 -6.23
N VAL A 145 10.82 -6.82 -7.32
CA VAL A 145 9.42 -6.48 -7.60
C VAL A 145 8.48 -7.19 -6.63
N VAL A 146 7.41 -6.52 -6.23
CA VAL A 146 6.31 -7.12 -5.45
C VAL A 146 5.19 -7.53 -6.40
N MET A 147 4.73 -8.76 -6.29
CA MET A 147 3.62 -9.29 -7.09
C MET A 147 2.34 -9.28 -6.25
N TRP A 148 1.47 -8.30 -6.51
CA TRP A 148 0.20 -8.13 -5.80
C TRP A 148 -0.90 -9.05 -6.32
N GLY A 149 -1.94 -9.27 -5.52
CA GLY A 149 -3.15 -10.00 -5.90
C GLY A 149 -2.88 -11.49 -6.13
N VAL A 150 -3.21 -12.02 -7.30
CA VAL A 150 -2.95 -13.45 -7.61
C VAL A 150 -1.48 -13.81 -7.55
N GLY A 151 -0.57 -12.85 -7.67
CA GLY A 151 0.87 -13.03 -7.43
C GLY A 151 1.20 -13.43 -5.99
N GLY A 152 0.39 -13.03 -5.03
CA GLY A 152 0.41 -13.53 -3.67
C GLY A 152 1.55 -13.05 -2.78
N GLU A 153 2.14 -11.87 -3.05
CA GLU A 153 3.19 -11.26 -2.24
C GLU A 153 2.71 -10.04 -1.45
N ALA A 154 1.61 -9.43 -1.86
CA ALA A 154 0.85 -8.47 -1.09
C ALA A 154 -0.65 -8.75 -1.26
N ARG A 155 -1.43 -8.46 -0.22
CA ARG A 155 -2.86 -8.77 -0.19
C ARG A 155 -3.71 -7.51 -0.33
N TRP A 156 -4.92 -7.68 -0.84
CA TRP A 156 -5.95 -6.66 -0.78
C TRP A 156 -6.56 -6.54 0.62
N ILE A 157 -6.86 -5.33 1.06
CA ILE A 157 -7.48 -5.06 2.38
C ILE A 157 -9.01 -5.19 2.38
N GLY A 158 -9.64 -5.68 1.31
CA GLY A 158 -11.07 -6.01 1.25
C GLY A 158 -12.01 -4.88 0.84
N ASN A 159 -11.52 -3.69 0.50
CA ASN A 159 -12.35 -2.58 0.01
C ASN A 159 -11.59 -1.62 -0.89
N GLU A 160 -12.34 -0.84 -1.70
CA GLU A 160 -11.84 0.17 -2.64
C GLU A 160 -12.06 1.61 -2.12
N GLU A 161 -12.14 1.78 -0.80
CA GLU A 161 -12.52 3.06 -0.17
C GLU A 161 -11.34 3.82 0.44
N GLY A 162 -10.14 3.23 0.39
CA GLY A 162 -8.96 3.79 1.05
C GLY A 162 -9.05 3.68 2.56
N HIS A 163 -9.41 2.51 3.08
CA HIS A 163 -9.62 2.29 4.49
C HIS A 163 -9.10 0.92 4.94
N ALA A 164 -7.97 0.90 5.62
CA ALA A 164 -7.48 -0.26 6.37
C ALA A 164 -8.06 -0.28 7.78
N GLY A 165 -8.27 -1.47 8.32
CA GLY A 165 -8.66 -1.65 9.72
C GLY A 165 -7.62 -1.10 10.69
N GLU A 166 -8.06 -0.68 11.88
CA GLU A 166 -7.15 -0.18 12.93
C GLU A 166 -6.23 -1.28 13.47
N THR A 167 -6.67 -2.54 13.41
CA THR A 167 -5.83 -3.73 13.59
C THR A 167 -5.44 -4.23 12.21
N ASN A 168 -4.16 -4.19 11.88
CA ASN A 168 -3.66 -4.62 10.58
C ASN A 168 -2.29 -5.30 10.73
N TRP A 169 -2.29 -6.63 10.57
CA TRP A 169 -1.09 -7.44 10.59
C TRP A 169 -0.55 -7.59 9.15
N ALA A 170 0.77 -7.57 9.00
CA ALA A 170 1.41 -7.82 7.70
C ALA A 170 1.67 -9.31 7.44
N MET A 171 0.93 -10.18 8.09
CA MET A 171 1.02 -11.63 7.99
C MET A 171 -0.34 -12.24 7.66
N GLY A 172 -0.36 -13.36 6.91
CA GLY A 172 -1.59 -14.09 6.59
C GLY A 172 -2.45 -13.44 5.50
N ASP A 173 -3.53 -14.11 5.12
CA ASP A 173 -4.35 -13.76 3.94
C ASP A 173 -5.67 -13.05 4.29
N ALA A 174 -6.04 -12.95 5.57
CA ALA A 174 -7.25 -12.23 5.99
C ALA A 174 -7.13 -10.71 5.71
N GLU A 175 -8.25 -10.02 5.52
CA GLU A 175 -8.28 -8.58 5.21
C GLU A 175 -7.50 -7.72 6.21
N SER A 176 -7.60 -8.04 7.51
CA SER A 176 -6.84 -7.38 8.59
C SER A 176 -5.49 -8.07 8.89
N GLY A 177 -5.09 -9.05 8.07
CA GLY A 177 -4.00 -9.95 8.37
C GLY A 177 -4.30 -10.89 9.54
N ASP A 178 -3.30 -11.65 9.94
CA ASP A 178 -3.41 -12.62 11.03
C ASP A 178 -2.23 -12.46 11.99
N GLU A 179 -2.51 -12.28 13.28
CA GLU A 179 -1.49 -12.20 14.33
C GLU A 179 -0.57 -13.44 14.34
N ASN A 180 -1.12 -14.60 14.06
CA ASN A 180 -0.41 -15.88 14.05
C ASN A 180 -0.09 -16.39 12.66
N GLY A 181 -0.27 -15.53 11.62
CA GLY A 181 0.04 -15.87 10.25
C GLY A 181 1.52 -16.23 10.06
N TRP A 182 1.76 -17.22 9.23
CA TRP A 182 3.10 -17.72 8.92
C TRP A 182 3.73 -17.11 7.67
N LYS A 183 2.88 -16.49 6.79
CA LYS A 183 3.30 -15.90 5.52
C LYS A 183 3.36 -14.38 5.65
N TRP A 184 4.50 -13.78 5.29
CA TRP A 184 4.58 -12.34 5.10
C TRP A 184 3.69 -11.93 3.92
N HIS A 185 2.69 -11.09 4.19
CA HIS A 185 1.68 -10.72 3.21
C HIS A 185 1.08 -9.35 3.57
N PRO A 186 1.82 -8.25 3.35
CA PRO A 186 1.40 -6.91 3.73
C PRO A 186 0.14 -6.48 2.99
N GLY A 187 -0.66 -5.64 3.65
CA GLY A 187 -1.91 -5.14 3.09
C GLY A 187 -1.69 -3.95 2.16
N GLU A 188 -2.45 -3.93 1.06
CA GLU A 188 -2.54 -2.81 0.15
C GLU A 188 -3.98 -2.40 -0.08
N SER A 189 -4.21 -1.09 -0.12
CA SER A 189 -5.50 -0.45 -0.33
C SER A 189 -5.48 0.30 -1.64
N ASP A 190 -6.40 -0.02 -2.50
CA ASP A 190 -6.71 0.76 -3.68
C ASP A 190 -7.92 1.67 -3.43
N ALA A 191 -7.89 2.88 -3.97
CA ALA A 191 -8.94 3.86 -3.80
C ALA A 191 -9.01 4.83 -4.97
N LYS A 192 -10.16 5.47 -5.11
CA LYS A 192 -10.43 6.46 -6.15
C LYS A 192 -10.28 7.87 -5.60
N ALA A 193 -9.51 8.74 -6.27
CA ALA A 193 -9.43 10.15 -5.93
C ALA A 193 -10.66 10.94 -6.42
N THR A 194 -11.53 10.31 -7.22
CA THR A 194 -12.67 10.96 -7.86
C THR A 194 -13.97 10.21 -7.58
N THR A 195 -15.11 10.88 -7.78
CA THR A 195 -16.45 10.31 -7.60
C THR A 195 -16.91 9.46 -8.80
N GLY A 196 -16.18 9.45 -9.91
CA GLY A 196 -16.59 8.90 -11.19
C GLY A 196 -16.32 7.41 -11.39
N GLY A 197 -15.59 6.77 -10.48
CA GLY A 197 -15.13 5.39 -10.60
C GLY A 197 -13.66 5.28 -11.01
N TRP A 198 -13.27 4.14 -11.59
CA TRP A 198 -11.89 3.86 -11.96
C TRP A 198 -11.43 4.58 -13.23
N PHE A 199 -12.33 4.84 -14.15
CA PHE A 199 -12.07 5.51 -15.42
C PHE A 199 -12.64 6.91 -15.45
N TRP A 200 -11.97 7.82 -16.13
CA TRP A 200 -12.38 9.22 -16.25
C TRP A 200 -13.80 9.39 -16.81
N LYS A 201 -14.53 10.32 -16.22
CA LYS A 201 -15.84 10.77 -16.68
C LYS A 201 -15.93 12.28 -16.60
N SER A 202 -16.52 12.92 -17.62
CA SER A 202 -16.60 14.37 -17.73
C SER A 202 -17.35 15.09 -16.60
N TYR A 203 -18.14 14.35 -15.82
CA TYR A 203 -18.93 14.87 -14.70
C TYR A 203 -18.37 14.54 -13.32
N GLU A 204 -17.23 13.82 -13.26
CA GLU A 204 -16.65 13.44 -11.98
C GLU A 204 -16.05 14.63 -11.23
N GLN A 205 -16.00 14.51 -9.92
CA GLN A 205 -15.40 15.49 -9.02
C GLN A 205 -14.23 14.84 -8.29
N VAL A 206 -13.17 15.61 -8.11
CA VAL A 206 -12.04 15.19 -7.28
C VAL A 206 -12.42 15.36 -5.81
N LEU A 207 -12.15 14.36 -4.99
CA LEU A 207 -12.37 14.42 -3.54
C LEU A 207 -11.58 15.59 -2.92
N SER A 208 -12.04 16.08 -1.76
CA SER A 208 -11.32 17.15 -1.05
C SER A 208 -9.93 16.68 -0.57
N ALA A 209 -9.00 17.61 -0.43
CA ALA A 209 -7.67 17.30 0.09
C ALA A 209 -7.71 16.71 1.50
N GLU A 210 -8.67 17.16 2.33
CA GLU A 210 -8.91 16.61 3.67
C GLU A 210 -9.38 15.15 3.61
N ARG A 211 -10.28 14.80 2.67
CA ARG A 211 -10.70 13.39 2.50
C ARG A 211 -9.54 12.51 2.04
N LEU A 212 -8.73 12.98 1.12
CA LEU A 212 -7.54 12.27 0.65
C LEU A 212 -6.48 12.14 1.76
N PHE A 213 -6.30 13.17 2.58
CA PHE A 213 -5.43 13.08 3.76
C PHE A 213 -5.99 12.09 4.80
N GLN A 214 -7.30 12.03 4.98
CA GLN A 214 -7.94 11.02 5.81
C GLN A 214 -7.65 9.60 5.28
N MET A 215 -7.79 9.38 3.97
CA MET A 215 -7.43 8.08 3.35
C MET A 215 -5.97 7.72 3.63
N TYR A 216 -5.06 8.68 3.54
CA TYR A 216 -3.65 8.46 3.88
C TYR A 216 -3.47 8.00 5.34
N LEU A 217 -4.15 8.63 6.30
CA LEU A 217 -4.12 8.22 7.71
C LEU A 217 -4.77 6.84 7.92
N GLU A 218 -5.82 6.53 7.15
CA GLU A 218 -6.58 5.28 7.27
C GLU A 218 -5.95 4.11 6.52
N THR A 219 -4.91 4.34 5.73
CA THR A 219 -4.16 3.31 4.98
C THR A 219 -2.70 3.29 5.40
N VAL A 220 -1.89 4.26 4.96
CA VAL A 220 -0.46 4.36 5.30
C VAL A 220 -0.28 4.51 6.80
N GLY A 221 -1.14 5.28 7.46
CA GLY A 221 -1.18 5.41 8.92
C GLY A 221 -1.70 4.18 9.65
N ARG A 222 -2.09 3.11 8.96
CA ARG A 222 -2.58 1.83 9.51
C ARG A 222 -1.88 0.62 8.90
N ASN A 223 -0.59 0.76 8.61
CA ASN A 223 0.25 -0.34 8.13
C ASN A 223 -0.20 -0.94 6.79
N ALA A 224 -0.71 -0.12 5.86
CA ALA A 224 -1.06 -0.52 4.51
C ALA A 224 -0.43 0.40 3.47
N THR A 225 -0.22 -0.09 2.25
CA THR A 225 0.09 0.75 1.10
C THR A 225 -1.19 1.38 0.57
N LEU A 226 -1.14 2.63 0.10
CA LEU A 226 -2.23 3.26 -0.62
C LEU A 226 -1.90 3.38 -2.10
N ILE A 227 -2.71 2.77 -2.95
CA ILE A 227 -2.78 3.06 -4.38
C ILE A 227 -3.97 3.98 -4.63
N LEU A 228 -3.69 5.23 -5.03
CA LEU A 228 -4.70 6.22 -5.30
C LEU A 228 -4.89 6.39 -6.81
N ASN A 229 -6.05 5.98 -7.31
CA ASN A 229 -6.38 6.07 -8.73
C ASN A 229 -6.62 7.52 -9.16
N LEU A 230 -5.87 7.95 -10.17
CA LEU A 230 -5.97 9.25 -10.83
C LEU A 230 -6.23 9.03 -12.32
N PRO A 231 -7.50 9.00 -12.77
CA PRO A 231 -7.80 8.67 -14.16
C PRO A 231 -7.41 9.83 -15.10
N PRO A 232 -6.61 9.55 -16.15
CA PRO A 232 -6.36 10.52 -17.21
C PRO A 232 -7.63 10.73 -18.04
N ASP A 233 -7.79 11.91 -18.61
CA ASP A 233 -8.88 12.20 -19.52
C ASP A 233 -8.63 11.63 -20.95
N ARG A 234 -9.48 12.00 -21.90
CA ARG A 234 -9.38 11.50 -23.30
C ARG A 234 -8.15 11.97 -24.05
N SER A 235 -7.46 13.01 -23.57
CA SER A 235 -6.18 13.45 -24.15
C SER A 235 -4.99 12.62 -23.63
N GLY A 236 -5.19 11.82 -22.58
CA GLY A 236 -4.17 11.06 -21.89
C GLY A 236 -3.49 11.86 -20.76
N GLU A 237 -3.96 13.07 -20.47
CA GLU A 237 -3.43 13.93 -19.41
C GLU A 237 -4.29 13.85 -18.14
N LEU A 238 -3.68 14.11 -16.99
CA LEU A 238 -4.46 14.30 -15.77
C LEU A 238 -5.22 15.64 -15.84
N PRO A 239 -6.55 15.64 -15.57
CA PRO A 239 -7.31 16.89 -15.48
C PRO A 239 -6.67 17.89 -14.52
N GLN A 240 -6.65 19.18 -14.85
CA GLN A 240 -6.03 20.21 -14.02
C GLN A 240 -6.58 20.25 -12.60
N ALA A 241 -7.88 19.95 -12.41
CA ALA A 241 -8.49 19.84 -11.09
C ALA A 241 -7.84 18.73 -10.24
N THR A 242 -7.50 17.59 -10.86
CA THR A 242 -6.79 16.49 -10.20
C THR A 242 -5.36 16.90 -9.83
N VAL A 243 -4.64 17.53 -10.74
CA VAL A 243 -3.27 18.04 -10.49
C VAL A 243 -3.26 19.02 -9.31
N ASN A 244 -4.17 19.99 -9.33
CA ASN A 244 -4.30 20.97 -8.25
C ASN A 244 -4.61 20.29 -6.90
N ARG A 245 -5.51 19.32 -6.90
CA ARG A 245 -5.86 18.56 -5.68
C ARG A 245 -4.69 17.76 -5.12
N MET A 246 -3.89 17.15 -5.98
CA MET A 246 -2.67 16.45 -5.52
C MET A 246 -1.64 17.41 -4.92
N ALA A 247 -1.51 18.61 -5.48
CA ALA A 247 -0.67 19.65 -4.90
C ALA A 247 -1.18 20.10 -3.51
N GLU A 248 -2.51 20.28 -3.35
CA GLU A 248 -3.12 20.57 -2.05
C GLU A 248 -2.90 19.45 -1.03
N LEU A 249 -3.04 18.19 -1.44
CA LEU A 249 -2.74 17.04 -0.59
C LEU A 249 -1.27 17.02 -0.17
N GLY A 250 -0.35 17.24 -1.12
CA GLY A 250 1.08 17.33 -0.83
C GLY A 250 1.39 18.43 0.19
N LYS A 251 0.73 19.59 0.04
CA LYS A 251 0.85 20.67 1.03
C LYS A 251 0.33 20.26 2.42
N LEU A 252 -0.83 19.60 2.51
CA LEU A 252 -1.37 19.12 3.79
C LEU A 252 -0.44 18.09 4.45
N LEU A 253 0.13 17.17 3.69
CA LEU A 253 1.09 16.20 4.20
C LEU A 253 2.32 16.92 4.78
N THR A 254 2.86 17.90 4.06
CA THR A 254 4.01 18.69 4.52
C THR A 254 3.66 19.54 5.75
N ASP A 255 2.53 20.23 5.74
CA ASP A 255 2.12 21.12 6.85
C ASP A 255 1.85 20.34 8.14
N ARG A 256 1.34 19.11 8.03
CA ARG A 256 0.88 18.31 9.18
C ARG A 256 1.89 17.27 9.65
N LEU A 257 2.70 16.73 8.75
CA LEU A 257 3.63 15.63 9.02
C LEU A 257 5.07 15.93 8.56
N GLY A 258 5.39 17.16 8.16
CA GLY A 258 6.70 17.51 7.62
C GLY A 258 7.73 17.95 8.68
N THR A 259 7.28 18.35 9.88
CA THR A 259 8.18 18.78 10.95
C THR A 259 8.10 17.81 12.12
N ASP A 260 9.12 16.99 12.28
CA ASP A 260 9.21 16.03 13.37
C ASP A 260 9.78 16.67 14.64
N LEU A 261 8.93 16.84 15.64
CA LEU A 261 9.28 17.40 16.94
C LEU A 261 10.12 16.42 17.79
N ALA A 262 10.05 15.11 17.50
CA ALA A 262 10.79 14.09 18.25
C ALA A 262 12.31 14.26 18.10
N LEU A 263 12.78 14.78 16.95
CA LEU A 263 14.21 15.03 16.69
C LEU A 263 14.85 16.04 17.66
N LYS A 264 14.03 16.82 18.36
CA LYS A 264 14.48 17.84 19.35
C LYS A 264 14.10 17.45 20.77
N ALA A 265 13.58 16.26 21.00
CA ALA A 265 13.17 15.80 22.31
C ALA A 265 14.30 15.06 23.03
N ASN A 266 14.24 15.10 24.36
CA ASN A 266 14.94 14.11 25.19
C ASN A 266 14.07 12.85 25.23
N ILE A 267 14.67 11.69 24.98
CA ILE A 267 13.98 10.41 24.96
C ILE A 267 14.42 9.53 26.13
N LYS A 268 13.46 8.93 26.82
CA LYS A 268 13.68 7.93 27.88
C LYS A 268 12.79 6.72 27.65
N VAL A 269 13.28 5.56 28.02
CA VAL A 269 12.56 4.28 27.94
C VAL A 269 12.60 3.58 29.29
N SER A 270 11.64 2.68 29.54
CA SER A 270 11.59 1.88 30.77
C SER A 270 12.73 0.88 30.86
N GLU A 271 13.20 0.37 29.71
CA GLU A 271 14.27 -0.62 29.63
C GLU A 271 15.02 -0.50 28.30
N THR A 272 16.32 -0.72 28.31
CA THR A 272 17.15 -0.90 27.13
C THR A 272 17.88 -2.23 27.23
N ARG A 273 17.99 -2.95 26.14
CA ARG A 273 18.65 -4.26 26.06
C ARG A 273 20.05 -4.20 26.66
N ASP A 274 20.39 -5.20 27.44
CA ASP A 274 21.68 -5.32 28.14
C ASP A 274 22.03 -4.07 29.00
N ALA A 275 21.01 -3.44 29.59
CA ALA A 275 21.13 -2.20 30.37
C ALA A 275 21.91 -1.08 29.65
N GLY A 276 21.82 -1.05 28.30
CA GLY A 276 22.52 -0.07 27.46
C GLY A 276 24.00 -0.37 27.21
N ALA A 277 24.49 -1.55 27.59
CA ALA A 277 25.88 -1.95 27.32
C ALA A 277 26.15 -2.10 25.81
N ASN A 278 25.11 -2.37 25.02
CA ASN A 278 25.19 -2.45 23.57
C ASN A 278 24.39 -1.29 22.95
N ARG A 279 25.12 -0.32 22.37
CA ARG A 279 24.55 0.88 21.76
C ARG A 279 23.64 0.61 20.55
N ASN A 280 23.67 -0.59 20.01
CA ASN A 280 22.81 -0.95 18.88
C ASN A 280 21.31 -0.90 19.22
N TYR A 281 20.92 -0.81 20.49
CA TYR A 281 19.52 -0.87 20.94
C TYR A 281 19.09 0.35 21.77
N GLU A 282 19.83 1.46 21.71
CA GLU A 282 19.54 2.65 22.51
C GLU A 282 18.22 3.34 22.09
N ALA A 283 17.61 4.05 23.04
CA ALA A 283 16.39 4.80 22.80
C ALA A 283 16.52 5.86 21.69
N THR A 284 17.70 6.47 21.56
CA THR A 284 18.00 7.47 20.54
C THR A 284 17.91 6.94 19.12
N ASN A 285 18.02 5.64 18.91
CA ASN A 285 17.84 5.01 17.61
C ASN A 285 16.42 5.19 17.03
N MET A 286 15.45 5.53 17.87
CA MET A 286 14.09 5.84 17.41
C MET A 286 13.95 7.23 16.80
N ILE A 287 14.94 8.09 16.97
CA ILE A 287 14.92 9.51 16.56
C ILE A 287 16.21 9.94 15.81
N ASP A 288 16.96 8.99 15.27
CA ASP A 288 18.24 9.25 14.56
C ASP A 288 18.08 9.38 13.04
N SER A 289 16.90 9.09 12.49
CA SER A 289 16.59 9.06 11.05
C SER A 289 17.31 7.96 10.26
N GLU A 290 17.94 6.98 10.94
CA GLU A 290 18.65 5.88 10.31
C GLU A 290 17.73 4.67 10.10
N LYS A 291 17.78 4.03 8.93
CA LYS A 291 16.85 2.95 8.55
C LYS A 291 17.16 1.60 9.17
N ASP A 292 18.40 1.40 9.62
CA ASP A 292 18.89 0.09 10.07
C ASP A 292 19.08 0.02 11.59
N THR A 293 18.73 1.10 12.29
CA THR A 293 18.78 1.20 13.76
C THR A 293 17.38 1.01 14.36
N TYR A 294 17.31 0.58 15.59
CA TYR A 294 16.08 0.45 16.35
C TYR A 294 16.37 0.37 17.85
N TRP A 295 15.39 0.73 18.65
CA TRP A 295 15.40 0.46 20.08
C TRP A 295 14.79 -0.92 20.39
N ALA A 296 15.34 -1.58 21.38
CA ALA A 296 14.79 -2.82 21.92
C ALA A 296 14.99 -2.90 23.45
N PRO A 297 13.99 -3.40 24.23
CA PRO A 297 14.19 -3.88 25.57
C PRO A 297 14.82 -5.29 25.55
N ASN A 298 15.05 -5.90 26.74
CA ASN A 298 15.54 -7.26 26.82
C ASN A 298 14.58 -8.29 26.19
N ASP A 299 15.13 -9.41 25.76
CA ASP A 299 14.32 -10.53 25.29
C ASP A 299 13.36 -10.99 26.39
N GLY A 300 12.11 -11.27 26.01
CA GLY A 300 11.03 -11.63 26.92
C GLY A 300 10.24 -10.45 27.50
N THR A 301 10.72 -9.21 27.38
CA THR A 301 9.95 -8.02 27.74
C THR A 301 8.89 -7.74 26.66
N THR A 302 7.61 -7.84 27.03
CA THR A 302 6.48 -7.63 26.09
C THR A 302 5.73 -6.32 26.32
N SER A 303 6.08 -5.57 27.37
CA SER A 303 5.54 -4.25 27.65
C SER A 303 6.66 -3.27 27.98
N ALA A 304 6.51 -2.01 27.54
CA ALA A 304 7.53 -1.00 27.78
C ALA A 304 6.94 0.41 27.64
N THR A 305 7.62 1.39 28.23
CA THR A 305 7.23 2.80 28.14
C THR A 305 8.33 3.60 27.46
N ILE A 306 7.93 4.47 26.54
CA ILE A 306 8.78 5.43 25.85
C ILE A 306 8.26 6.83 26.15
N THR A 307 9.12 7.74 26.60
CA THR A 307 8.75 9.12 26.93
C THR A 307 9.65 10.10 26.22
N LEU A 308 9.05 10.99 25.45
CA LEU A 308 9.68 12.17 24.85
C LEU A 308 9.38 13.38 25.73
N THR A 309 10.40 14.24 25.97
CA THR A 309 10.25 15.50 26.73
C THR A 309 10.92 16.64 26.02
N TRP A 310 10.32 17.82 26.15
CA TRP A 310 10.86 19.09 25.63
C TRP A 310 11.01 20.12 26.75
N ASP A 311 11.99 20.97 26.65
CA ASP A 311 12.19 22.07 27.62
C ASP A 311 10.99 23.04 27.57
N GLU A 312 10.51 23.34 26.35
CA GLU A 312 9.35 24.16 26.10
C GLU A 312 8.18 23.34 25.54
N ALA A 313 6.95 23.70 25.96
CA ALA A 313 5.75 23.01 25.50
C ALA A 313 5.56 23.15 23.98
N GLN A 314 5.44 22.01 23.31
CA GLN A 314 5.14 21.92 21.88
C GLN A 314 3.62 21.81 21.64
N THR A 315 3.17 22.08 20.42
CA THR A 315 1.81 21.73 20.00
C THR A 315 1.86 20.42 19.22
N VAL A 316 1.42 19.32 19.83
CA VAL A 316 1.48 17.98 19.27
C VAL A 316 0.11 17.57 18.70
N ARG A 317 0.09 17.02 17.49
CA ARG A 317 -1.13 16.67 16.74
C ARG A 317 -1.18 15.20 16.39
N TYR A 318 -0.05 14.64 16.00
CA TYR A 318 0.08 13.25 15.56
C TYR A 318 1.29 12.59 16.24
N VAL A 319 1.14 11.30 16.50
CA VAL A 319 2.27 10.42 16.86
C VAL A 319 2.37 9.36 15.78
N SER A 320 3.57 9.16 15.26
CA SER A 320 3.86 8.08 14.30
C SER A 320 4.86 7.11 14.89
N LEU A 321 4.56 5.83 14.77
CA LEU A 321 5.39 4.71 15.22
C LEU A 321 5.70 3.78 14.05
N MET A 322 6.92 3.26 14.00
CA MET A 322 7.34 2.24 13.04
C MET A 322 8.09 1.13 13.78
N GLU A 323 7.66 -0.10 13.60
CA GLU A 323 8.44 -1.27 14.05
C GLU A 323 9.59 -1.56 13.08
N TYR A 324 10.68 -2.13 13.58
CA TYR A 324 11.74 -2.67 12.73
C TYR A 324 11.27 -3.94 12.04
N ILE A 325 10.50 -3.73 10.99
CA ILE A 325 9.67 -4.76 10.35
C ILE A 325 10.45 -5.92 9.74
N ARG A 326 11.76 -5.73 9.47
CA ARG A 326 12.64 -6.81 8.98
C ARG A 326 12.75 -7.99 9.96
N LEU A 327 12.48 -7.75 11.24
CA LEU A 327 12.43 -8.78 12.28
C LEU A 327 11.00 -9.13 12.72
N GLY A 328 10.03 -8.73 11.91
CA GLY A 328 8.60 -9.05 12.09
C GLY A 328 7.81 -7.97 12.85
N GLN A 329 6.51 -7.99 12.65
CA GLN A 329 5.54 -7.18 13.39
C GLN A 329 5.23 -7.83 14.73
N ARG A 330 5.26 -7.06 15.82
CA ARG A 330 5.20 -7.61 17.18
C ARG A 330 4.18 -6.95 18.09
N VAL A 331 4.03 -5.62 18.02
CA VAL A 331 3.17 -4.87 18.94
C VAL A 331 1.71 -5.19 18.71
N LYS A 332 1.01 -5.55 19.81
CA LYS A 332 -0.41 -5.93 19.82
C LYS A 332 -1.31 -4.83 20.36
N SER A 333 -0.81 -4.04 21.32
CA SER A 333 -1.54 -2.91 21.86
C SER A 333 -0.61 -1.89 22.51
N PHE A 334 -1.00 -0.62 22.42
CA PHE A 334 -0.28 0.48 23.04
C PHE A 334 -1.23 1.61 23.42
N THR A 335 -0.76 2.58 24.21
CA THR A 335 -1.47 3.82 24.54
C THR A 335 -0.59 5.03 24.23
N VAL A 336 -1.23 6.17 23.96
CA VAL A 336 -0.55 7.45 23.74
C VAL A 336 -1.10 8.46 24.73
N GLU A 337 -0.23 9.15 25.46
CA GLU A 337 -0.58 10.14 26.46
C GLU A 337 0.24 11.42 26.23
N THR A 338 -0.30 12.56 26.64
CA THR A 338 0.41 13.84 26.66
C THR A 338 0.40 14.43 28.05
N SER A 339 1.41 15.24 28.35
CA SER A 339 1.51 15.99 29.60
C SER A 339 1.93 17.43 29.32
N GLU A 340 1.22 18.40 29.89
CA GLU A 340 1.56 19.82 29.77
C GLU A 340 2.68 20.22 30.75
N ASP A 341 2.78 19.55 31.90
CA ASP A 341 3.72 19.83 32.99
C ASP A 341 4.92 18.85 33.04
N GLY A 342 4.86 17.77 32.22
CA GLY A 342 5.84 16.68 32.22
C GLY A 342 5.63 15.63 33.31
N VAL A 343 4.61 15.76 34.16
CA VAL A 343 4.35 14.91 35.31
C VAL A 343 2.98 14.25 35.22
N ASN A 344 1.93 15.02 34.95
CA ASN A 344 0.56 14.54 34.86
C ASN A 344 0.20 14.20 33.41
N PHE A 345 -0.05 12.93 33.15
CA PHE A 345 -0.32 12.42 31.80
C PHE A 345 -1.81 12.20 31.57
N THR A 346 -2.29 12.56 30.39
CA THR A 346 -3.67 12.35 29.95
C THR A 346 -3.65 11.53 28.67
N GLN A 347 -4.41 10.44 28.67
CA GLN A 347 -4.57 9.59 27.48
C GLN A 347 -5.24 10.38 26.36
N ARG A 348 -4.72 10.22 25.14
CA ARG A 348 -5.23 10.83 23.91
C ARG A 348 -5.76 9.76 22.96
N ALA A 349 -6.43 10.21 21.91
CA ALA A 349 -6.96 9.35 20.86
C ALA A 349 -7.86 8.21 21.42
N SER A 350 -8.66 8.49 22.42
CA SER A 350 -9.53 7.48 23.08
C SER A 350 -10.56 6.83 22.15
N ASN A 351 -10.87 7.48 21.01
CA ASN A 351 -11.75 6.98 19.96
C ASN A 351 -11.00 6.26 18.82
N VAL A 352 -9.69 6.06 18.95
CA VAL A 352 -8.84 5.33 17.99
C VAL A 352 -8.32 4.07 18.68
N LYS A 353 -8.48 2.92 18.03
CA LYS A 353 -7.92 1.67 18.56
C LYS A 353 -6.40 1.66 18.32
N THR A 354 -5.64 1.64 19.38
CA THR A 354 -4.18 1.56 19.36
C THR A 354 -3.72 0.11 19.56
N THR A 355 -3.98 -0.72 18.54
CA THR A 355 -3.69 -2.16 18.55
C THR A 355 -2.32 -2.46 17.91
N THR A 356 -2.23 -2.48 16.57
CA THR A 356 -1.00 -2.82 15.85
C THR A 356 -0.23 -1.59 15.43
N ILE A 357 1.09 -1.71 15.30
CA ILE A 357 1.97 -0.69 14.71
C ILE A 357 2.37 -1.11 13.29
N GLY A 358 3.21 -2.12 13.15
CA GLY A 358 3.73 -2.57 11.88
C GLY A 358 4.73 -1.61 11.24
N TYR A 359 4.77 -1.57 9.91
CA TYR A 359 5.67 -0.68 9.18
C TYR A 359 5.44 0.80 9.49
N LYS A 360 4.17 1.22 9.64
CA LYS A 360 3.83 2.59 10.05
C LYS A 360 2.44 2.66 10.69
N ARG A 361 2.38 3.28 11.85
CA ARG A 361 1.14 3.63 12.52
C ARG A 361 1.13 5.11 12.85
N ILE A 362 0.15 5.86 12.33
CA ILE A 362 -0.04 7.29 12.63
C ILE A 362 -1.30 7.44 13.48
N ILE A 363 -1.17 8.05 14.63
CA ILE A 363 -2.26 8.30 15.59
C ILE A 363 -2.55 9.79 15.61
N PRO A 364 -3.72 10.25 15.10
CA PRO A 364 -4.19 11.60 15.33
C PRO A 364 -4.67 11.73 16.79
N LEU A 365 -4.03 12.59 17.56
CA LEU A 365 -4.25 12.69 19.01
C LEU A 365 -5.65 13.20 19.38
N ASN A 366 -6.28 13.97 18.50
CA ASN A 366 -7.63 14.49 18.66
C ASN A 366 -8.71 13.69 17.92
N GLY A 367 -8.35 12.47 17.47
CA GLY A 367 -9.25 11.53 16.81
C GLY A 367 -9.40 11.72 15.30
N MET A 368 -10.20 10.84 14.67
CA MET A 368 -10.32 10.65 13.23
C MET A 368 -11.51 11.38 12.60
N THR A 369 -11.89 12.55 13.07
CA THR A 369 -12.94 13.34 12.44
C THR A 369 -12.37 14.50 11.62
N ALA A 370 -13.00 14.85 10.51
CA ALA A 370 -12.54 15.95 9.65
C ALA A 370 -12.39 17.28 10.43
N SER A 371 -13.24 17.54 11.43
CA SER A 371 -13.17 18.71 12.28
C SER A 371 -12.04 18.67 13.33
N SER A 372 -11.50 17.49 13.63
CA SER A 372 -10.43 17.32 14.63
C SER A 372 -9.03 17.25 14.00
N TYR A 373 -8.92 17.01 12.68
CA TYR A 373 -7.63 17.03 12.01
C TYR A 373 -6.97 18.41 12.11
N GLY A 374 -5.75 18.42 12.59
CA GLY A 374 -4.95 19.64 12.72
C GLY A 374 -5.12 20.40 14.04
N THR A 375 -6.06 20.06 14.90
CA THR A 375 -6.07 20.52 16.28
C THR A 375 -5.07 19.71 17.08
N GLY A 376 -4.32 20.36 17.98
CA GLY A 376 -3.28 19.74 18.78
C GLY A 376 -3.42 20.02 20.26
N TYR A 377 -2.57 19.38 21.03
CA TYR A 377 -2.46 19.57 22.47
C TYR A 377 -1.12 20.23 22.80
N LYS A 378 -1.14 21.18 23.73
CA LYS A 378 0.08 21.68 24.36
C LYS A 378 0.67 20.56 25.20
N ALA A 379 1.96 20.25 24.99
CA ALA A 379 2.64 19.18 25.69
C ALA A 379 4.13 19.49 25.92
N LYS A 380 4.59 19.30 27.14
CA LYS A 380 6.01 19.17 27.48
C LYS A 380 6.50 17.73 27.39
N ALA A 381 5.55 16.77 27.41
CA ALA A 381 5.90 15.35 27.25
C ALA A 381 4.84 14.60 26.45
N VAL A 382 5.32 13.61 25.70
CA VAL A 382 4.50 12.54 25.08
C VAL A 382 4.99 11.20 25.60
N ARG A 383 4.08 10.35 26.04
CA ARG A 383 4.38 9.00 26.50
C ARG A 383 3.63 7.98 25.68
N ILE A 384 4.36 6.99 25.20
CA ILE A 384 3.84 5.80 24.55
C ILE A 384 4.07 4.61 25.51
N THR A 385 3.01 3.91 25.84
CA THR A 385 3.11 2.65 26.60
C THR A 385 2.71 1.50 25.70
N ILE A 386 3.65 0.63 25.36
CA ILE A 386 3.38 -0.65 24.72
C ILE A 386 2.84 -1.56 25.81
N ASN A 387 1.58 -1.96 25.70
CA ASN A 387 0.88 -2.75 26.73
C ASN A 387 1.09 -4.26 26.53
N ASP A 388 1.16 -4.70 25.26
CA ASP A 388 1.36 -6.10 24.88
C ASP A 388 2.05 -6.21 23.52
N SER A 389 2.90 -7.21 23.40
CA SER A 389 3.66 -7.52 22.20
C SER A 389 3.92 -9.03 22.12
N LYS A 390 4.01 -9.59 20.91
CA LYS A 390 4.30 -11.02 20.67
C LYS A 390 5.70 -11.45 21.17
N ALA A 391 6.62 -10.53 21.16
CA ALA A 391 8.00 -10.66 21.65
C ALA A 391 8.47 -9.27 22.08
N CYS A 392 9.73 -9.10 22.46
CA CYS A 392 10.25 -7.77 22.78
C CYS A 392 9.97 -6.81 21.60
N PRO A 393 9.36 -5.63 21.85
CA PRO A 393 9.09 -4.66 20.80
C PRO A 393 10.40 -4.14 20.22
N LEU A 394 10.40 -3.90 18.89
CA LEU A 394 11.53 -3.32 18.18
C LEU A 394 11.03 -2.07 17.47
N ILE A 395 11.27 -0.91 18.05
CA ILE A 395 10.79 0.34 17.48
C ILE A 395 11.93 1.02 16.72
N HIS A 396 11.73 1.14 15.41
CA HIS A 396 12.66 1.76 14.49
C HIS A 396 12.52 3.30 14.52
N THR A 397 11.29 3.82 14.45
CA THR A 397 11.05 5.26 14.41
C THR A 397 9.89 5.66 15.31
N LEU A 398 10.10 6.74 16.05
CA LEU A 398 9.07 7.47 16.77
C LEU A 398 9.11 8.93 16.33
N SER A 399 8.03 9.40 15.74
CA SER A 399 7.89 10.80 15.32
C SER A 399 6.70 11.46 16.00
N VAL A 400 6.78 12.77 16.21
CA VAL A 400 5.73 13.60 16.79
C VAL A 400 5.54 14.85 15.92
N TYR A 401 4.30 15.15 15.55
CA TYR A 401 3.97 16.27 14.65
C TYR A 401 2.94 17.21 15.25
#